data_b3916ecff49e1955e68d643efb43feaa
#
_entry.id   b3916ecff49e1955e68d643efb43feaa
#
_cell.length_a   1.000
_cell.length_b   1.000
_cell.length_c   1.000
_cell.angle_alpha   90.00
_cell.angle_beta   90.00
_cell.angle_gamma   90.00
#
_symmetry.space_group_name_H-M   'P 1'
#
loop_
_entity.id
_entity.type
_entity.pdbx_description
1 polymer ?
#
loop_
_entity_poly.entity_id
_entity_poly.type
_entity_poly.pdbx_seq_one_letter_code
_entity_poly.pdbx_strand_id
1 'polypeptide(L)'
;CNASAQDMARNDDIRFFITKMYEDKLYQNYDFLRKHCSLELLKKLQEAYPYDVDGVAYATWLFRSEQQDSKPGTNGKSCMLEVKADKDNWYIYRAIDMGWEFTKRIKVSTKDGKIVISNICPVED
;
A
#
# COMPACT_ATOMS: atom_id res chain seq x y z
N CYS A 1 -16.87 -1.87 -21.42
CA CYS A 1 -17.00 -3.32 -21.43
C CYS A 1 -17.08 -3.85 -20.00
N ASN A 2 -17.78 -4.93 -19.83
CA ASN A 2 -17.95 -5.55 -18.52
C ASN A 2 -16.72 -6.39 -18.16
N ALA A 3 -16.30 -6.32 -16.91
CA ALA A 3 -15.23 -7.17 -16.41
C ALA A 3 -15.71 -8.63 -16.40
N SER A 4 -14.80 -9.55 -16.73
CA SER A 4 -15.10 -10.97 -16.64
C SER A 4 -15.17 -11.37 -15.16
N ALA A 5 -15.79 -12.53 -14.87
CA ALA A 5 -15.82 -13.07 -13.52
C ALA A 5 -14.42 -13.29 -12.97
N GLN A 6 -13.49 -13.70 -13.85
CA GLN A 6 -12.08 -13.91 -13.45
C GLN A 6 -11.40 -12.59 -13.07
N ASP A 7 -11.67 -11.50 -13.81
CA ASP A 7 -11.11 -10.19 -13.50
C ASP A 7 -11.70 -9.64 -12.19
N MET A 8 -12.98 -9.87 -11.94
CA MET A 8 -13.63 -9.45 -10.70
C MET A 8 -13.02 -10.18 -9.49
N ALA A 9 -12.79 -11.49 -9.61
CA ALA A 9 -12.17 -12.27 -8.55
C ALA A 9 -10.75 -11.79 -8.27
N ARG A 10 -9.98 -11.45 -9.32
CA ARG A 10 -8.64 -10.92 -9.17
C ARG A 10 -8.66 -9.57 -8.46
N ASN A 11 -9.60 -8.69 -8.81
CA ASN A 11 -9.73 -7.40 -8.15
C ASN A 11 -10.07 -7.56 -6.67
N ASP A 12 -10.94 -8.52 -6.33
CA ASP A 12 -11.29 -8.79 -4.93
C ASP A 12 -10.09 -9.31 -4.15
N ASP A 13 -9.28 -10.19 -4.75
CA ASP A 13 -8.07 -10.72 -4.13
C ASP A 13 -7.06 -9.60 -3.86
N ILE A 14 -6.91 -8.67 -4.81
CA ILE A 14 -5.99 -7.55 -4.67
C ILE A 14 -6.50 -6.57 -3.62
N ARG A 15 -7.80 -6.28 -3.58
CA ARG A 15 -8.37 -5.43 -2.53
C ARG A 15 -8.13 -6.02 -1.15
N PHE A 16 -8.33 -7.32 -1.01
CA PHE A 16 -8.06 -8.01 0.25
C PHE A 16 -6.58 -7.92 0.62
N PHE A 17 -5.71 -8.13 -0.37
CA PHE A 17 -4.26 -8.02 -0.17
C PHE A 17 -3.86 -6.62 0.33
N ILE A 18 -4.39 -5.57 -0.30
CA ILE A 18 -4.07 -4.19 0.08
C ILE A 18 -4.59 -3.90 1.50
N THR A 19 -5.80 -4.35 1.81
CA THR A 19 -6.39 -4.17 3.13
C THR A 19 -5.53 -4.82 4.21
N LYS A 20 -5.13 -6.08 4.01
CA LYS A 20 -4.29 -6.80 4.97
C LYS A 20 -2.90 -6.18 5.07
N MET A 21 -2.32 -5.78 3.94
CA MET A 21 -1.03 -5.10 3.93
C MET A 21 -1.05 -3.89 4.88
N TYR A 22 -2.11 -3.09 4.80
CA TYR A 22 -2.20 -1.88 5.63
C TYR A 22 -2.57 -2.21 7.07
N GLU A 23 -3.65 -2.98 7.29
CA GLU A 23 -4.15 -3.23 8.64
C GLU A 23 -3.22 -4.06 9.50
N ASP A 24 -2.53 -5.03 8.91
CA ASP A 24 -1.58 -5.89 9.63
C ASP A 24 -0.16 -5.32 9.59
N LYS A 25 0.01 -4.13 9.01
CA LYS A 25 1.30 -3.42 8.94
C LYS A 25 2.38 -4.26 8.26
N LEU A 26 2.00 -4.99 7.22
CA LEU A 26 2.95 -5.86 6.51
C LEU A 26 4.05 -5.07 5.80
N TYR A 27 3.79 -3.80 5.49
CA TYR A 27 4.81 -2.90 4.91
C TYR A 27 5.99 -2.67 5.85
N GLN A 28 5.89 -3.03 7.12
CA GLN A 28 7.00 -2.93 8.08
C GLN A 28 7.86 -4.20 8.12
N ASN A 29 7.53 -5.18 7.29
CA ASN A 29 8.22 -6.46 7.27
C ASN A 29 9.07 -6.56 6.01
N TYR A 30 10.39 -6.70 6.17
CA TYR A 30 11.30 -6.77 5.02
C TYR A 30 11.00 -7.96 4.10
N ASP A 31 10.67 -9.13 4.69
CA ASP A 31 10.35 -10.30 3.87
C ASP A 31 9.12 -10.07 3.00
N PHE A 32 8.12 -9.36 3.53
CA PHE A 32 6.96 -8.97 2.74
C PHE A 32 7.35 -8.04 1.60
N LEU A 33 8.16 -7.02 1.88
CA LEU A 33 8.61 -6.07 0.86
C LEU A 33 9.41 -6.77 -0.23
N ARG A 34 10.33 -7.64 0.16
CA ARG A 34 11.15 -8.40 -0.77
C ARG A 34 10.30 -9.30 -1.66
N LYS A 35 9.29 -9.92 -1.06
CA LYS A 35 8.42 -10.87 -1.77
C LYS A 35 7.42 -10.18 -2.69
N HIS A 36 6.87 -9.03 -2.27
CA HIS A 36 5.73 -8.42 -2.95
C HIS A 36 6.01 -7.08 -3.63
N CYS A 37 7.18 -6.49 -3.48
CA CYS A 37 7.55 -5.29 -4.23
C CYS A 37 8.34 -5.67 -5.47
N SER A 38 8.16 -4.89 -6.55
CA SER A 38 9.04 -5.03 -7.71
C SER A 38 10.46 -4.66 -7.31
N LEU A 39 11.44 -5.14 -8.07
CA LEU A 39 12.84 -4.83 -7.80
C LEU A 39 13.09 -3.32 -7.83
N GLU A 40 12.44 -2.62 -8.76
CA GLU A 40 12.57 -1.18 -8.88
C GLU A 40 12.01 -0.45 -7.66
N LEU A 41 10.83 -0.86 -7.19
CA LEU A 41 10.24 -0.25 -6.00
C LEU A 41 11.07 -0.55 -4.75
N LEU A 42 11.50 -1.80 -4.59
CA LEU A 42 12.32 -2.17 -3.43
C LEU A 42 13.63 -1.36 -3.40
N LYS A 43 14.26 -1.19 -4.55
CA LYS A 43 15.47 -0.38 -4.66
C LYS A 43 15.20 1.07 -4.25
N LYS A 44 14.08 1.64 -4.70
CA LYS A 44 13.68 3.00 -4.33
C LYS A 44 13.52 3.12 -2.82
N LEU A 45 12.89 2.13 -2.18
CA LEU A 45 12.71 2.13 -0.74
C LEU A 45 14.07 2.08 -0.01
N GLN A 46 14.96 1.23 -0.50
CA GLN A 46 16.27 1.02 0.13
C GLN A 46 17.21 2.21 -0.03
N GLU A 47 17.03 3.01 -1.07
CA GLU A 47 17.88 4.16 -1.35
C GLU A 47 17.35 5.46 -0.74
N ALA A 48 16.14 5.46 -0.20
CA ALA A 48 15.51 6.68 0.29
C ALA A 48 16.27 7.29 1.48
N TYR A 49 16.73 6.44 2.41
CA TYR A 49 17.47 6.89 3.60
C TYR A 49 18.80 6.14 3.70
N PRO A 50 19.91 6.84 3.94
CA PRO A 50 21.24 6.20 4.02
C PRO A 50 21.34 5.15 5.14
N TYR A 51 20.58 5.32 6.23
CA TYR A 51 20.61 4.41 7.38
C TYR A 51 19.63 3.24 7.25
N ASP A 52 18.78 3.23 6.23
CA ASP A 52 17.68 2.28 6.07
C ASP A 52 18.04 1.27 4.99
N VAL A 53 18.88 0.30 5.33
CA VAL A 53 19.46 -0.64 4.37
C VAL A 53 18.41 -1.51 3.70
N ASP A 54 17.35 -1.89 4.45
CA ASP A 54 16.32 -2.79 3.93
C ASP A 54 15.09 -2.07 3.36
N GLY A 55 14.99 -0.76 3.53
CA GLY A 55 13.88 0.04 2.99
C GLY A 55 12.63 0.08 3.85
N VAL A 56 12.66 -0.56 5.03
CA VAL A 56 11.47 -0.64 5.90
C VAL A 56 11.07 0.71 6.48
N ALA A 57 12.03 1.55 6.82
CA ALA A 57 11.72 2.87 7.40
C ALA A 57 10.98 3.75 6.40
N TYR A 58 11.43 3.78 5.15
CA TYR A 58 10.75 4.58 4.14
C TYR A 58 9.40 3.96 3.76
N ALA A 59 9.29 2.64 3.70
CA ALA A 59 8.02 1.98 3.46
C ALA A 59 7.01 2.30 4.55
N THR A 60 7.45 2.31 5.82
CA THR A 60 6.59 2.65 6.95
C THR A 60 6.04 4.07 6.81
N TRP A 61 6.82 4.99 6.26
CA TRP A 61 6.38 6.35 5.99
C TRP A 61 5.44 6.40 4.77
N LEU A 62 5.87 5.78 3.66
CA LEU A 62 5.23 5.92 2.35
C LEU A 62 3.84 5.29 2.28
N PHE A 63 3.64 4.16 2.95
CA PHE A 63 2.37 3.42 2.89
C PHE A 63 1.32 3.97 3.85
N ARG A 64 1.67 4.91 4.72
CA ARG A 64 0.80 5.52 5.72
C ARG A 64 0.51 6.97 5.38
N SER A 65 -0.04 7.70 6.36
CA SER A 65 -0.49 9.10 6.18
C SER A 65 0.63 10.11 6.03
N GLU A 66 1.88 9.72 6.32
CA GLU A 66 3.02 10.65 6.37
C GLU A 66 2.89 11.66 7.52
N GLN A 67 2.19 11.25 8.59
CA GLN A 67 2.11 12.00 9.85
C GLN A 67 2.86 11.24 10.93
N GLN A 68 3.56 11.96 11.79
CA GLN A 68 4.37 11.34 12.85
C GLN A 68 3.57 11.02 14.10
N ASP A 69 2.62 11.89 14.44
CA ASP A 69 1.87 11.80 15.70
C ASP A 69 0.39 11.58 15.45
N SER A 70 -0.30 11.03 16.45
CA SER A 70 -1.75 10.87 16.39
C SER A 70 -2.45 12.21 16.26
N LYS A 71 -3.58 12.20 15.54
CA LYS A 71 -4.36 13.41 15.35
C LYS A 71 -5.00 13.84 16.69
N PRO A 72 -4.80 15.10 17.10
CA PRO A 72 -5.41 15.60 18.33
C PRO A 72 -6.94 15.48 18.31
N GLY A 73 -7.52 15.11 19.42
CA GLY A 73 -8.97 14.98 19.55
C GLY A 73 -9.52 13.66 19.03
N THR A 74 -8.67 12.73 18.65
CA THR A 74 -9.07 11.39 18.23
C THR A 74 -8.47 10.34 19.17
N ASN A 75 -8.94 9.08 19.04
CA ASN A 75 -8.39 7.97 19.82
C ASN A 75 -7.14 7.36 19.16
N GLY A 76 -6.65 7.96 18.06
CA GLY A 76 -5.47 7.45 17.36
C GLY A 76 -5.68 6.17 16.60
N LYS A 77 -6.93 5.83 16.28
CA LYS A 77 -7.28 4.58 15.59
C LYS A 77 -6.73 4.56 14.17
N SER A 78 -6.36 3.36 13.71
CA SER A 78 -5.94 3.12 12.32
C SER A 78 -6.80 2.01 11.72
N CYS A 79 -7.30 2.21 10.51
CA CYS A 79 -8.09 1.20 9.81
C CYS A 79 -8.19 1.53 8.33
N MET A 80 -8.49 0.51 7.53
CA MET A 80 -8.81 0.70 6.12
C MET A 80 -10.27 1.13 6.00
N LEU A 81 -10.54 2.12 5.15
CA LEU A 81 -11.91 2.58 4.87
C LEU A 81 -12.41 2.06 3.54
N GLU A 82 -11.59 2.12 2.49
CA GLU A 82 -12.02 1.77 1.15
C GLU A 82 -10.82 1.41 0.28
N VAL A 83 -10.99 0.38 -0.56
CA VAL A 83 -10.05 0.07 -1.63
C VAL A 83 -10.87 -0.10 -2.89
N LYS A 84 -10.50 0.63 -3.94
CA LYS A 84 -11.20 0.51 -5.23
C LYS A 84 -10.21 0.39 -6.38
N ALA A 85 -10.60 -0.37 -7.39
CA ALA A 85 -9.81 -0.52 -8.61
C ALA A 85 -9.89 0.75 -9.45
N ASP A 86 -8.78 1.11 -10.07
CA ASP A 86 -8.69 2.15 -11.07
C ASP A 86 -8.13 1.50 -12.33
N LYS A 87 -7.85 2.27 -13.38
CA LYS A 87 -7.35 1.73 -14.64
C LYS A 87 -5.87 1.37 -14.55
N ASP A 88 -5.39 0.51 -15.45
CA ASP A 88 -3.97 0.19 -15.64
C ASP A 88 -3.31 -0.41 -14.40
N ASN A 89 -4.03 -1.28 -13.71
CA ASN A 89 -3.55 -1.97 -12.51
C ASN A 89 -3.32 -1.05 -11.31
N TRP A 90 -3.83 0.17 -11.38
CA TRP A 90 -3.82 1.06 -10.23
C TRP A 90 -5.01 0.77 -9.33
N TYR A 91 -4.78 0.91 -8.04
CA TYR A 91 -5.82 0.87 -7.01
C TYR A 91 -5.69 2.12 -6.16
N ILE A 92 -6.80 2.53 -5.58
CA ILE A 92 -6.82 3.68 -4.68
C ILE A 92 -7.32 3.16 -3.34
N TYR A 93 -6.55 3.39 -2.28
CA TYR A 93 -7.02 3.05 -0.95
C TYR A 93 -7.08 4.30 -0.08
N ARG A 94 -8.16 4.37 0.68
CA ARG A 94 -8.43 5.44 1.64
C ARG A 94 -8.49 4.81 3.02
N ALA A 95 -7.75 5.37 3.96
CA ALA A 95 -7.59 4.77 5.28
C ALA A 95 -7.46 5.86 6.35
N ILE A 96 -7.52 5.43 7.59
CA ILE A 96 -7.22 6.29 8.74
C ILE A 96 -5.93 5.76 9.36
N ASP A 97 -5.00 6.67 9.64
CA ASP A 97 -3.72 6.35 10.28
C ASP A 97 -3.57 7.25 11.49
N MET A 98 -3.62 6.65 12.69
CA MET A 98 -3.54 7.39 13.95
C MET A 98 -4.51 8.59 13.99
N GLY A 99 -5.72 8.38 13.46
CA GLY A 99 -6.75 9.41 13.39
C GLY A 99 -6.72 10.28 12.13
N TRP A 100 -5.65 10.22 11.33
CA TRP A 100 -5.52 11.01 10.11
C TRP A 100 -6.06 10.23 8.92
N GLU A 101 -7.02 10.82 8.20
CA GLU A 101 -7.52 10.22 6.97
C GLU A 101 -6.56 10.55 5.83
N PHE A 102 -6.27 9.54 4.99
CA PHE A 102 -5.38 9.74 3.86
C PHE A 102 -5.77 8.82 2.70
N THR A 103 -5.28 9.16 1.51
CA THR A 103 -5.54 8.39 0.29
C THR A 103 -4.24 8.17 -0.45
N LYS A 104 -4.02 6.94 -0.89
CA LYS A 104 -2.85 6.58 -1.70
C LYS A 104 -3.29 5.88 -2.97
N ARG A 105 -2.51 6.04 -4.02
CA ARG A 105 -2.63 5.22 -5.23
C ARG A 105 -1.52 4.18 -5.19
N ILE A 106 -1.89 2.94 -5.48
CA ILE A 106 -0.94 1.83 -5.46
C ILE A 106 -1.12 1.02 -6.74
N LYS A 107 -0.01 0.73 -7.42
CA LYS A 107 -0.05 -0.06 -8.63
C LYS A 107 0.31 -1.49 -8.29
N VAL A 108 -0.64 -2.40 -8.55
CA VAL A 108 -0.51 -3.80 -8.15
C VAL A 108 -0.88 -4.69 -9.32
N SER A 109 -0.05 -5.65 -9.61
CA SER A 109 -0.29 -6.61 -10.68
C SER A 109 -0.01 -8.03 -10.18
N THR A 110 -0.40 -9.01 -10.99
CA THR A 110 -0.11 -10.41 -10.71
C THR A 110 0.94 -10.87 -11.71
N LYS A 111 2.03 -11.46 -11.21
CA LYS A 111 3.09 -11.99 -12.03
C LYS A 111 3.42 -13.40 -11.55
N ASP A 112 3.27 -14.38 -12.43
CA ASP A 112 3.53 -15.80 -12.11
C ASP A 112 2.74 -16.25 -10.87
N GLY A 113 1.46 -15.83 -10.79
CA GLY A 113 0.59 -16.19 -9.67
C GLY A 113 0.86 -15.41 -8.39
N LYS A 114 1.76 -14.45 -8.42
CA LYS A 114 2.18 -13.69 -7.26
C LYS A 114 1.77 -12.23 -7.40
N ILE A 115 1.28 -11.65 -6.32
CA ILE A 115 0.90 -10.22 -6.30
C ILE A 115 2.15 -9.38 -6.11
N VAL A 116 2.33 -8.38 -6.98
CA VAL A 116 3.51 -7.51 -6.99
C VAL A 116 3.06 -6.05 -6.96
N ILE A 117 3.60 -5.30 -6.00
CA ILE A 117 3.44 -3.84 -5.92
C ILE A 117 4.57 -3.22 -6.72
N SER A 118 4.23 -2.41 -7.72
CA SER A 118 5.25 -1.76 -8.57
C SER A 118 5.35 -0.26 -8.36
N ASN A 119 4.37 0.35 -7.72
CA ASN A 119 4.42 1.79 -7.44
C ASN A 119 3.44 2.15 -6.34
N ILE A 120 3.72 3.24 -5.65
CA ILE A 120 2.81 3.81 -4.66
C ILE A 120 3.10 5.32 -4.56
N CYS A 121 2.02 6.11 -4.50
CA CYS A 121 2.16 7.56 -4.39
C CYS A 121 0.94 8.15 -3.68
N PRO A 122 1.09 9.32 -3.04
CA PRO A 122 -0.06 9.97 -2.43
C PRO A 122 -1.02 10.50 -3.50
N VAL A 123 -2.29 10.59 -3.13
CA VAL A 123 -3.28 11.29 -3.93
C VAL A 123 -3.45 12.67 -3.33
N GLU A 124 -3.18 13.70 -4.13
CA GLU A 124 -3.31 15.08 -3.70
C GLU A 124 -4.74 15.56 -3.96
N ASP A 125 -5.27 16.28 -3.00
CA ASP A 125 -6.60 16.89 -3.14
C ASP A 125 -6.54 18.19 -3.95
#